data_69ab2e56c671bec43611f93875038296
#
_entry.id   69ab2e56c671bec43611f93875038296
#
_cell.length_a   1.000
_cell.length_b   1.000
_cell.length_c   1.000
_cell.angle_alpha   90.00
_cell.angle_beta   90.00
_cell.angle_gamma   90.00
#
_symmetry.space_group_name_H-M   'P 1'
#
loop_
_entity.id
_entity.type
_entity.pdbx_description
1 polymer ?
#
loop_
_entity_poly.entity_id
_entity_poly.type
_entity_poly.pdbx_seq_one_letter_code
_entity_poly.pdbx_strand_id
1 'polypeptide(L)'
;MEKKRILIIDDEASFTRMVKLNLEKTGEFEVREENRAHNGVAAAKDFKPDLILLDVVMPGADGGDVAQQIHADRHLKDVPVVFLTATVSPREAGAGGLQSGGALFLGKPVSVDNLIQCINQHVRKPAPPESIF
;
A
#
# COMPACT_ATOMS: atom_id res chain seq x y z
N MET A 1 -11.26 16.75 8.39
CA MET A 1 -10.28 15.70 8.64
C MET A 1 -9.58 15.31 7.37
N GLU A 2 -8.28 15.25 7.42
CA GLU A 2 -7.52 14.82 6.26
C GLU A 2 -7.73 13.33 6.00
N LYS A 3 -7.89 13.01 4.72
CA LYS A 3 -8.02 11.61 4.32
C LYS A 3 -6.65 10.94 4.34
N LYS A 4 -6.64 9.65 4.64
CA LYS A 4 -5.44 8.84 4.54
C LYS A 4 -5.12 8.63 3.06
N ARG A 5 -3.88 8.86 2.69
CA ARG A 5 -3.43 8.74 1.30
C ARG A 5 -2.86 7.36 1.05
N ILE A 6 -3.44 6.66 0.12
CA ILE A 6 -3.05 5.30 -0.24
C ILE A 6 -2.58 5.30 -1.69
N LEU A 7 -1.34 4.87 -1.91
CA LEU A 7 -0.84 4.65 -3.27
C LEU A 7 -0.91 3.16 -3.55
N ILE A 8 -1.53 2.78 -4.66
CA ILE A 8 -1.54 1.39 -5.09
C ILE A 8 -0.76 1.25 -6.39
N ILE A 9 0.23 0.36 -6.39
CA ILE A 9 1.09 0.10 -7.53
C ILE A 9 0.84 -1.34 -7.98
N ASP A 10 0.18 -1.50 -9.11
CA ASP A 10 -0.22 -2.81 -9.64
C ASP A 10 -0.52 -2.65 -11.13
N ASP A 11 -0.01 -3.53 -11.95
CA ASP A 11 -0.19 -3.45 -13.40
C ASP A 11 -1.63 -3.75 -13.86
N GLU A 12 -2.44 -4.34 -13.02
CA GLU A 12 -3.85 -4.60 -13.33
C GLU A 12 -4.71 -3.37 -13.05
N ALA A 13 -4.99 -2.61 -14.10
CA ALA A 13 -5.75 -1.37 -13.96
C ALA A 13 -7.16 -1.60 -13.41
N SER A 14 -7.80 -2.71 -13.77
CA SER A 14 -9.13 -3.03 -13.25
C SER A 14 -9.10 -3.25 -11.74
N PHE A 15 -8.04 -3.87 -11.24
CA PHE A 15 -7.88 -4.11 -9.81
C PHE A 15 -7.63 -2.79 -9.06
N THR A 16 -6.71 -1.96 -9.54
CA THR A 16 -6.42 -0.69 -8.87
C THR A 16 -7.63 0.23 -8.88
N ARG A 17 -8.40 0.22 -9.98
CA ARG A 17 -9.62 1.02 -10.07
C ARG A 17 -10.66 0.56 -9.06
N MET A 18 -10.83 -0.75 -8.92
CA MET A 18 -11.76 -1.32 -7.95
C MET A 18 -11.37 -0.92 -6.53
N VAL A 19 -10.08 -1.03 -6.19
CA VAL A 19 -9.58 -0.65 -4.87
C VAL A 19 -9.82 0.84 -4.62
N LYS A 20 -9.48 1.68 -5.59
CA LYS A 20 -9.68 3.13 -5.45
C LYS A 20 -11.14 3.47 -5.20
N LEU A 21 -12.05 2.94 -6.02
CA LEU A 21 -13.46 3.26 -5.90
C LEU A 21 -14.02 2.82 -4.54
N ASN A 22 -13.65 1.62 -4.10
CA ASN A 22 -14.17 1.10 -2.84
C ASN A 22 -13.59 1.82 -1.62
N LEU A 23 -12.32 2.14 -1.63
CA LEU A 23 -11.72 2.87 -0.51
C LEU A 23 -12.23 4.31 -0.45
N GLU A 24 -12.30 4.99 -1.59
CA GLU A 24 -12.76 6.38 -1.59
C GLU A 24 -14.23 6.51 -1.24
N LYS A 25 -15.01 5.46 -1.49
CA LYS A 25 -16.42 5.44 -1.14
C LYS A 25 -16.66 5.56 0.36
N THR A 26 -15.71 5.13 1.17
CA THR A 26 -15.82 5.25 2.63
C THR A 26 -15.70 6.69 3.11
N GLY A 27 -15.13 7.58 2.30
CA GLY A 27 -14.88 8.96 2.69
C GLY A 27 -13.61 9.16 3.51
N GLU A 28 -12.91 8.08 3.86
CA GLU A 28 -11.73 8.15 4.75
C GLU A 28 -10.40 8.11 4.00
N PHE A 29 -10.41 7.77 2.70
CA PHE A 29 -9.20 7.57 1.94
C PHE A 29 -9.16 8.38 0.66
N GLU A 30 -7.96 8.79 0.29
CA GLU A 30 -7.65 9.32 -1.04
C GLU A 30 -6.67 8.34 -1.67
N VAL A 31 -7.00 7.82 -2.86
CA VAL A 31 -6.22 6.74 -3.48
C VAL A 31 -5.67 7.19 -4.82
N ARG A 32 -4.37 6.98 -5.02
CA ARG A 32 -3.74 7.17 -6.32
C ARG A 32 -3.37 5.81 -6.88
N GLU A 33 -3.71 5.59 -8.16
CA GLU A 33 -3.35 4.39 -8.89
C GLU A 33 -2.08 4.61 -9.69
N GLU A 34 -1.16 3.67 -9.64
CA GLU A 34 0.00 3.65 -10.50
C GLU A 34 0.10 2.25 -11.11
N ASN A 35 -0.05 2.16 -12.42
CA ASN A 35 -0.08 0.87 -13.11
C ASN A 35 1.23 0.49 -13.77
N ARG A 36 2.27 1.31 -13.60
CA ARG A 36 3.60 1.03 -14.12
C ARG A 36 4.60 1.03 -12.98
N ALA A 37 5.27 -0.10 -12.81
CA ALA A 37 6.21 -0.27 -11.70
C ALA A 37 7.32 0.77 -11.70
N HIS A 38 7.87 1.11 -12.88
CA HIS A 38 8.98 2.05 -12.96
C HIS A 38 8.60 3.48 -12.59
N ASN A 39 7.31 3.79 -12.54
CA ASN A 39 6.83 5.09 -12.08
C ASN A 39 6.48 5.09 -10.58
N GLY A 40 6.60 3.95 -9.91
CA GLY A 40 6.13 3.79 -8.53
C GLY A 40 6.80 4.74 -7.56
N VAL A 41 8.13 4.84 -7.61
CA VAL A 41 8.88 5.70 -6.70
C VAL A 41 8.53 7.17 -6.95
N ALA A 42 8.49 7.58 -8.22
CA ALA A 42 8.14 8.96 -8.57
C ALA A 42 6.71 9.31 -8.11
N ALA A 43 5.78 8.37 -8.30
CA ALA A 43 4.41 8.56 -7.84
C ALA A 43 4.35 8.71 -6.31
N ALA A 44 5.14 7.91 -5.59
CA ALA A 44 5.19 8.00 -4.14
C ALA A 44 5.74 9.33 -3.67
N LYS A 45 6.79 9.82 -4.31
CA LYS A 45 7.36 11.13 -3.97
C LYS A 45 6.38 12.26 -4.21
N ASP A 46 5.63 12.18 -5.29
CA ASP A 46 4.66 13.21 -5.67
C ASP A 46 3.42 13.17 -4.78
N PHE A 47 2.88 11.99 -4.55
CA PHE A 47 1.63 11.81 -3.81
C PHE A 47 1.83 11.89 -2.30
N LYS A 48 2.97 11.51 -1.79
CA LYS A 48 3.29 11.45 -0.36
C LYS A 48 2.29 10.58 0.40
N PRO A 49 2.22 9.28 0.05
CA PRO A 49 1.22 8.40 0.66
C PRO A 49 1.51 8.11 2.12
N ASP A 50 0.46 7.75 2.84
CA ASP A 50 0.57 7.26 4.21
C ASP A 50 0.79 5.75 4.26
N LEU A 51 0.46 5.06 3.16
CA LEU A 51 0.69 3.63 3.01
C LEU A 51 0.72 3.30 1.52
N ILE A 52 1.54 2.33 1.14
CA ILE A 52 1.65 1.87 -0.24
C ILE A 52 1.22 0.42 -0.33
N LEU A 53 0.29 0.12 -1.25
CA LEU A 53 -0.08 -1.24 -1.63
C LEU A 53 0.71 -1.56 -2.90
N LEU A 54 1.47 -2.64 -2.88
CA LEU A 54 2.42 -2.92 -3.96
C LEU A 54 2.34 -4.37 -4.39
N ASP A 55 2.01 -4.58 -5.67
CA ASP A 55 2.00 -5.92 -6.25
C ASP A 55 3.42 -6.49 -6.29
N VAL A 56 3.56 -7.75 -5.93
CA VAL A 56 4.87 -8.42 -5.91
C VAL A 56 5.37 -8.69 -7.32
N VAL A 57 4.48 -9.11 -8.22
CA VAL A 57 4.87 -9.51 -9.58
C VAL A 57 4.24 -8.59 -10.60
N MET A 58 5.08 -7.84 -11.31
CA MET A 58 4.66 -6.94 -12.37
C MET A 58 5.56 -7.12 -13.59
N PRO A 59 5.03 -6.97 -14.81
CA PRO A 59 5.86 -7.08 -16.01
C PRO A 59 7.04 -6.11 -15.96
N GLY A 60 8.23 -6.64 -16.21
CA GLY A 60 9.45 -5.84 -16.27
C GLY A 60 9.96 -5.32 -14.93
N ALA A 61 9.32 -5.70 -13.81
CA ALA A 61 9.77 -5.23 -12.51
C ALA A 61 9.33 -6.18 -11.40
N ASP A 62 10.13 -6.22 -10.36
CA ASP A 62 9.83 -6.97 -9.16
C ASP A 62 9.36 -5.97 -8.09
N GLY A 63 8.23 -6.27 -7.45
CA GLY A 63 7.73 -5.43 -6.36
C GLY A 63 8.75 -5.27 -5.24
N GLY A 64 9.57 -6.30 -4.99
CA GLY A 64 10.63 -6.20 -3.99
C GLY A 64 11.66 -5.12 -4.32
N ASP A 65 12.01 -4.97 -5.60
CA ASP A 65 12.95 -3.94 -6.03
C ASP A 65 12.33 -2.54 -5.85
N VAL A 66 11.06 -2.39 -6.17
CA VAL A 66 10.35 -1.11 -5.98
C VAL A 66 10.32 -0.76 -4.49
N ALA A 67 9.99 -1.73 -3.64
CA ALA A 67 9.95 -1.52 -2.19
C ALA A 67 11.33 -1.13 -1.67
N GLN A 68 12.39 -1.75 -2.17
CA GLN A 68 13.75 -1.41 -1.76
C GLN A 68 14.09 0.03 -2.11
N GLN A 69 13.71 0.48 -3.29
CA GLN A 69 13.93 1.87 -3.70
C GLN A 69 13.13 2.84 -2.83
N ILE A 70 11.91 2.48 -2.48
CA ILE A 70 11.08 3.29 -1.59
C ILE A 70 11.73 3.41 -0.22
N HIS A 71 12.17 2.31 0.35
CA HIS A 71 12.79 2.31 1.66
C HIS A 71 14.17 2.96 1.69
N ALA A 72 14.83 3.06 0.54
CA ALA A 72 16.11 3.75 0.42
C ALA A 72 15.96 5.27 0.28
N ASP A 73 14.76 5.74 -0.05
CA ASP A 73 14.50 7.16 -0.20
C ASP A 73 14.26 7.81 1.15
N ARG A 74 14.99 8.87 1.44
CA ARG A 74 14.93 9.53 2.75
C ARG A 74 13.53 10.06 3.11
N HIS A 75 12.73 10.38 2.10
CA HIS A 75 11.38 10.91 2.33
C HIS A 75 10.32 9.81 2.40
N LEU A 76 10.64 8.60 1.94
CA LEU A 76 9.68 7.50 1.84
C LEU A 76 10.02 6.33 2.76
N LYS A 77 11.18 6.33 3.38
CA LYS A 77 11.68 5.17 4.13
C LYS A 77 10.74 4.71 5.25
N ASP A 78 9.97 5.63 5.82
CA ASP A 78 9.06 5.32 6.92
C ASP A 78 7.64 5.02 6.47
N VAL A 79 7.35 5.10 5.17
CA VAL A 79 6.03 4.78 4.64
C VAL A 79 5.85 3.26 4.62
N PRO A 80 4.82 2.72 5.29
CA PRO A 80 4.61 1.28 5.27
C PRO A 80 4.24 0.80 3.88
N VAL A 81 4.81 -0.36 3.50
CA VAL A 81 4.52 -1.02 2.24
C VAL A 81 3.88 -2.36 2.54
N VAL A 82 2.70 -2.58 1.97
CA VAL A 82 2.00 -3.86 2.07
C VAL A 82 2.03 -4.50 0.68
N PHE A 83 2.62 -5.68 0.60
CA PHE A 83 2.68 -6.41 -0.67
C PHE A 83 1.37 -7.12 -0.96
N LEU A 84 0.93 -7.05 -2.21
CA LEU A 84 -0.22 -7.79 -2.69
C LEU A 84 0.29 -8.95 -3.54
N THR A 85 -0.16 -10.15 -3.24
CA THR A 85 0.35 -11.32 -3.96
C THR A 85 -0.71 -12.41 -4.09
N ALA A 86 -0.71 -13.11 -5.22
CA ALA A 86 -1.57 -14.27 -5.43
C ALA A 86 -0.98 -15.56 -4.81
N THR A 87 0.27 -15.52 -4.33
CA THR A 87 0.92 -16.70 -3.75
C THR A 87 0.57 -16.92 -2.28
N VAL A 88 -0.01 -15.91 -1.62
CA VAL A 88 -0.51 -16.04 -0.23
C VAL A 88 -2.02 -15.95 -0.30
N SER A 89 -2.73 -16.98 0.16
CA SER A 89 -4.19 -16.93 0.13
C SER A 89 -4.70 -15.96 1.19
N PRO A 90 -5.87 -15.36 0.99
CA PRO A 90 -6.49 -14.52 2.02
C PRO A 90 -6.69 -15.26 3.34
N ARG A 91 -6.92 -16.56 3.27
CA ARG A 91 -7.11 -17.40 4.45
C ARG A 91 -5.81 -17.52 5.26
N GLU A 92 -4.67 -17.65 4.59
CA GLU A 92 -3.36 -17.72 5.25
C GLU A 92 -2.93 -16.38 5.82
N ALA A 93 -3.19 -15.31 5.08
CA ALA A 93 -2.80 -13.96 5.49
C ALA A 93 -3.69 -13.42 6.61
N GLY A 94 -4.98 -13.81 6.61
CA GLY A 94 -5.94 -13.22 7.54
C GLY A 94 -6.22 -11.76 7.23
N ALA A 95 -7.02 -11.11 8.06
CA ALA A 95 -7.44 -9.74 7.83
C ALA A 95 -6.32 -8.73 8.01
N GLY A 96 -5.36 -9.01 8.89
CA GLY A 96 -4.24 -8.10 9.16
C GLY A 96 -3.04 -8.31 8.27
N GLY A 97 -3.10 -9.29 7.35
CA GLY A 97 -1.96 -9.63 6.50
C GLY A 97 -1.00 -10.61 7.16
N LEU A 98 -0.05 -11.10 6.38
CA LEU A 98 0.95 -12.06 6.81
C LEU A 98 2.32 -11.38 6.81
N GLN A 99 3.02 -11.42 7.94
CA GLN A 99 4.39 -10.92 8.00
C GLN A 99 5.37 -12.04 7.73
N SER A 100 6.31 -11.79 6.84
CA SER A 100 7.36 -12.72 6.50
C SER A 100 8.64 -11.96 6.20
N GLY A 101 9.72 -12.27 6.90
CA GLY A 101 10.99 -11.61 6.69
C GLY A 101 10.96 -10.10 6.87
N GLY A 102 10.11 -9.60 7.76
CA GLY A 102 9.95 -8.18 7.99
C GLY A 102 9.02 -7.47 7.00
N ALA A 103 8.52 -8.18 5.98
CA ALA A 103 7.57 -7.63 5.02
C ALA A 103 6.15 -8.09 5.33
N LEU A 104 5.19 -7.24 5.04
CA LEU A 104 3.77 -7.54 5.23
C LEU A 104 3.13 -7.88 3.90
N PHE A 105 2.47 -9.02 3.83
CA PHE A 105 1.83 -9.53 2.61
C PHE A 105 0.33 -9.68 2.80
N LEU A 106 -0.42 -9.33 1.77
CA LEU A 106 -1.87 -9.51 1.74
C LEU A 106 -2.23 -10.30 0.49
N GLY A 107 -3.00 -11.38 0.65
CA GLY A 107 -3.32 -12.30 -0.46
C GLY A 107 -4.40 -11.77 -1.38
N LYS A 108 -4.23 -12.01 -2.66
CA LYS A 108 -5.27 -11.75 -3.67
C LYS A 108 -6.10 -13.01 -3.90
N PRO A 109 -7.39 -12.90 -4.16
CA PRO A 109 -8.20 -11.69 -4.12
C PRO A 109 -8.42 -11.22 -2.68
N VAL A 110 -8.48 -9.92 -2.48
CA VAL A 110 -8.65 -9.34 -1.16
C VAL A 110 -10.03 -8.70 -1.05
N SER A 111 -10.72 -8.95 0.06
CA SER A 111 -12.00 -8.28 0.30
C SER A 111 -11.74 -6.83 0.71
N VAL A 112 -12.71 -5.97 0.42
CA VAL A 112 -12.60 -4.56 0.80
C VAL A 112 -12.46 -4.42 2.31
N ASP A 113 -13.22 -5.19 3.08
CA ASP A 113 -13.17 -5.13 4.54
C ASP A 113 -11.79 -5.52 5.08
N ASN A 114 -11.20 -6.60 4.55
CA ASN A 114 -9.86 -7.02 4.96
C ASN A 114 -8.80 -6.00 4.56
N LEU A 115 -8.98 -5.39 3.39
CA LEU A 115 -8.06 -4.37 2.92
C LEU A 115 -8.10 -3.14 3.84
N ILE A 116 -9.29 -2.67 4.19
CA ILE A 116 -9.45 -1.54 5.09
C ILE A 116 -8.86 -1.85 6.46
N GLN A 117 -9.11 -3.03 6.98
CA GLN A 117 -8.57 -3.43 8.27
C GLN A 117 -7.04 -3.45 8.25
N CYS A 118 -6.44 -4.01 7.21
CA CYS A 118 -5.00 -4.03 7.05
C CYS A 118 -4.42 -2.62 6.98
N ILE A 119 -5.03 -1.75 6.18
CA ILE A 119 -4.59 -0.37 6.06
C ILE A 119 -4.64 0.33 7.41
N ASN A 120 -5.76 0.21 8.12
CA ASN A 120 -5.92 0.92 9.40
C ASN A 120 -4.95 0.43 10.47
N GLN A 121 -4.55 -0.84 10.41
CA GLN A 121 -3.58 -1.38 11.35
C GLN A 121 -2.14 -0.92 11.08
N HIS A 122 -1.82 -0.63 9.81
CA HIS A 122 -0.44 -0.41 9.40
C HIS A 122 -0.17 0.98 8.84
N VAL A 123 -1.20 1.78 8.59
CA VAL A 123 -1.01 3.10 8.02
C VAL A 123 -0.13 3.96 8.93
N ARG A 124 0.74 4.75 8.28
CA ARG A 124 1.59 5.68 9.00
C ARG A 124 0.72 6.67 9.76
N LYS A 125 0.88 6.70 11.07
CA LYS A 125 0.14 7.64 11.89
C LYS A 125 0.79 9.02 11.80
N PRO A 126 0.00 10.09 11.78
CA PRO A 126 0.58 11.41 11.87
C PRO A 126 1.41 11.48 13.16
N ALA A 127 2.51 12.24 13.09
CA ALA A 127 3.30 12.46 14.28
C ALA A 127 2.41 13.01 15.38
N PRO A 128 2.57 12.55 16.62
CA PRO A 128 1.79 13.13 17.71
C PRO A 128 2.04 14.63 17.75
N PRO A 129 1.04 15.42 18.12
CA PRO A 129 1.25 16.84 18.28
C PRO A 129 2.50 17.02 19.14
N GLU A 130 3.36 17.92 18.69
CA GLU A 130 4.64 18.09 19.33
C GLU A 130 4.39 18.25 20.81
N SER A 131 4.94 17.30 21.54
CA SER A 131 4.72 17.28 22.96
C SER A 131 5.39 18.49 23.58
N ILE A 132 4.65 19.16 24.40
CA ILE A 132 5.19 20.25 25.18
C ILE A 132 5.99 19.74 26.38
N PHE A 133 6.16 18.46 26.44
CA PHE A 133 6.95 17.86 27.52
C PHE A 133 8.37 17.67 27.13
#